data_ab27d560e174b01f231f817233d545ed
#
_entry.id   ab27d560e174b01f231f817233d545ed
#
_cell.length_a   1.000
_cell.length_b   1.000
_cell.length_c   1.000
_cell.angle_alpha   90.00
_cell.angle_beta   90.00
_cell.angle_gamma   90.00
#
_symmetry.space_group_name_H-M   'P 1'
#
loop_
_entity.id
_entity.type
_entity.pdbx_description
1 polymer ?
#
loop_
_entity_poly.entity_id
_entity_poly.type
_entity_poly.pdbx_seq_one_letter_code
_entity_poly.pdbx_strand_id
1 'polypeptide(L)'
;MIRFTLDGDKLHPFPHYWEHCVGSCNAYTALREDYRTQLKRAHDELGFQYVRFHGIFDDQMSTLLMKKDHHGNEYGLVYNFSNIDNIFDFLLRIGMKPFIELGFMPSAIARGNKTIFHYKANITPPKSYEMWAELVRKFAEHLLDRYGIEEVKTWFFEVWNEPNLFFFFNGTKEEYFKLYEVSARTIKKVHPELKVGGPATSCN
;
A
#
# COMPACT_ATOMS: atom_id res chain seq x y z
N MET A 1 -33.41 -19.74 -27.82
CA MET A 1 -33.54 -19.89 -26.34
C MET A 1 -32.37 -20.73 -25.86
N ILE A 2 -31.51 -20.20 -24.99
CA ILE A 2 -30.39 -20.93 -24.41
C ILE A 2 -30.93 -21.70 -23.18
N ARG A 3 -30.71 -23.02 -23.14
CA ARG A 3 -31.08 -23.86 -21.98
C ARG A 3 -29.83 -24.15 -21.16
N PHE A 4 -29.91 -23.95 -19.86
CA PHE A 4 -28.92 -24.42 -18.88
C PHE A 4 -29.48 -25.62 -18.12
N THR A 5 -28.66 -26.65 -17.94
CA THR A 5 -29.01 -27.82 -17.13
C THR A 5 -28.03 -27.88 -15.96
N LEU A 6 -28.56 -27.95 -14.75
CA LEU A 6 -27.78 -28.22 -13.55
C LEU A 6 -27.79 -29.74 -13.31
N ASP A 7 -26.60 -30.31 -13.20
CA ASP A 7 -26.42 -31.71 -12.84
C ASP A 7 -25.93 -31.73 -11.37
N GLY A 8 -26.84 -31.99 -10.45
CA GLY A 8 -26.58 -31.99 -9.01
C GLY A 8 -25.74 -33.18 -8.52
N ASP A 9 -25.54 -34.19 -9.39
CA ASP A 9 -24.72 -35.35 -9.02
C ASP A 9 -23.23 -35.15 -9.34
N LYS A 10 -22.88 -34.10 -10.07
CA LYS A 10 -21.51 -33.73 -10.39
C LYS A 10 -20.99 -32.65 -9.46
N LEU A 11 -20.24 -33.06 -8.46
CA LEU A 11 -19.54 -32.17 -7.56
C LEU A 11 -18.13 -31.84 -8.11
N HIS A 12 -17.82 -30.56 -8.20
CA HIS A 12 -16.49 -30.06 -8.55
C HIS A 12 -15.91 -29.28 -7.38
N PRO A 13 -14.58 -29.31 -7.16
CA PRO A 13 -13.94 -28.44 -6.20
C PRO A 13 -14.28 -26.95 -6.51
N PHE A 14 -14.67 -26.22 -5.50
CA PHE A 14 -14.94 -24.78 -5.59
C PHE A 14 -13.98 -24.02 -4.68
N PRO A 15 -12.71 -23.84 -5.10
CA PRO A 15 -11.71 -23.16 -4.28
C PRO A 15 -12.07 -21.70 -4.13
N HIS A 16 -12.01 -21.21 -2.91
CA HIS A 16 -12.40 -19.85 -2.56
C HIS A 16 -11.22 -18.87 -2.78
N TYR A 17 -10.78 -18.69 -4.02
CA TYR A 17 -9.65 -17.82 -4.36
C TYR A 17 -9.87 -16.35 -3.96
N TRP A 18 -11.14 -15.91 -3.83
CA TRP A 18 -11.47 -14.55 -3.36
C TRP A 18 -11.07 -14.30 -1.90
N GLU A 19 -10.93 -15.33 -1.08
CA GLU A 19 -10.52 -15.21 0.33
C GLU A 19 -9.11 -14.65 0.48
N HIS A 20 -8.29 -14.75 -0.58
CA HIS A 20 -6.90 -14.35 -0.49
C HIS A 20 -6.75 -12.85 -0.20
N CYS A 21 -7.38 -11.98 -0.97
CA CYS A 21 -7.21 -10.54 -0.79
C CYS A 21 -8.45 -9.76 -1.26
N VAL A 22 -8.81 -8.72 -0.51
CA VAL A 22 -9.83 -7.74 -0.91
C VAL A 22 -9.18 -6.37 -1.15
N GLY A 23 -9.55 -5.72 -2.26
CA GLY A 23 -9.21 -4.33 -2.54
C GLY A 23 -10.19 -3.36 -1.86
N SER A 24 -9.68 -2.29 -1.28
CA SER A 24 -10.52 -1.34 -0.57
C SER A 24 -9.95 0.08 -0.56
N CYS A 25 -10.58 1.00 -1.26
CA CYS A 25 -10.38 2.46 -1.20
C CYS A 25 -8.93 2.93 -0.92
N ASN A 26 -8.75 3.81 0.08
CA ASN A 26 -7.44 4.30 0.52
C ASN A 26 -7.20 4.07 2.02
N ALA A 27 -5.93 4.08 2.43
CA ALA A 27 -5.49 3.79 3.79
C ALA A 27 -6.18 4.66 4.84
N TYR A 28 -6.33 5.96 4.56
CA TYR A 28 -6.96 6.90 5.51
C TYR A 28 -8.39 6.50 5.89
N THR A 29 -9.14 5.89 4.97
CA THR A 29 -10.49 5.38 5.24
C THR A 29 -10.48 4.28 6.31
N ALA A 30 -9.41 3.50 6.41
CA ALA A 30 -9.27 2.44 7.41
C ALA A 30 -9.04 2.95 8.85
N LEU A 31 -8.91 4.26 9.04
CA LEU A 31 -8.94 4.89 10.37
C LEU A 31 -10.36 5.09 10.90
N ARG A 32 -11.39 4.95 10.05
CA ARG A 32 -12.80 5.16 10.42
C ARG A 32 -13.41 3.91 11.04
N GLU A 33 -14.20 4.08 12.07
CA GLU A 33 -14.86 2.98 12.78
C GLU A 33 -15.90 2.24 11.93
N ASP A 34 -16.66 2.98 11.11
CA ASP A 34 -17.64 2.38 10.19
C ASP A 34 -16.97 1.46 9.15
N TYR A 35 -15.81 1.88 8.60
CA TYR A 35 -15.00 1.03 7.73
C TYR A 35 -14.53 -0.23 8.45
N ARG A 36 -14.01 -0.10 9.67
CA ARG A 36 -13.51 -1.22 10.47
C ARG A 36 -14.57 -2.25 10.77
N THR A 37 -15.75 -1.79 11.15
CA THR A 37 -16.91 -2.65 11.38
C THR A 37 -17.29 -3.42 10.11
N GLN A 38 -17.32 -2.76 8.95
CA GLN A 38 -17.63 -3.39 7.68
C GLN A 38 -16.55 -4.36 7.21
N LEU A 39 -15.27 -3.99 7.34
CA LEU A 39 -14.17 -4.87 6.97
C LEU A 39 -14.13 -6.12 7.82
N LYS A 40 -14.33 -5.98 9.15
CA LYS A 40 -14.41 -7.14 10.04
C LYS A 40 -15.54 -8.07 9.62
N ARG A 41 -16.72 -7.53 9.33
CA ARG A 41 -17.85 -8.32 8.85
C ARG A 41 -17.55 -9.02 7.54
N ALA A 42 -16.92 -8.33 6.59
CA ALA A 42 -16.50 -8.93 5.32
C ALA A 42 -15.47 -10.05 5.50
N HIS A 43 -14.53 -9.89 6.42
CA HIS A 43 -13.60 -10.95 6.80
C HIS A 43 -14.33 -12.16 7.41
N ASP A 44 -15.19 -11.93 8.40
CA ASP A 44 -15.91 -13.01 9.10
C ASP A 44 -16.86 -13.81 8.18
N GLU A 45 -17.53 -13.12 7.23
CA GLU A 45 -18.53 -13.74 6.35
C GLU A 45 -17.96 -14.30 5.04
N LEU A 46 -16.87 -13.71 4.51
CA LEU A 46 -16.33 -14.02 3.18
C LEU A 46 -14.91 -14.61 3.24
N GLY A 47 -14.27 -14.65 4.40
CA GLY A 47 -12.97 -15.29 4.62
C GLY A 47 -11.76 -14.50 4.11
N PHE A 48 -11.88 -13.21 3.80
CA PHE A 48 -10.74 -12.41 3.30
C PHE A 48 -9.57 -12.41 4.26
N GLN A 49 -8.37 -12.77 3.77
CA GLN A 49 -7.15 -12.87 4.57
C GLN A 49 -6.30 -11.60 4.52
N TYR A 50 -6.26 -10.94 3.36
CA TYR A 50 -5.51 -9.71 3.15
C TYR A 50 -6.43 -8.57 2.72
N VAL A 51 -6.03 -7.34 3.06
CA VAL A 51 -6.64 -6.13 2.50
C VAL A 51 -5.57 -5.28 1.81
N ARG A 52 -5.87 -4.82 0.59
CA ARG A 52 -5.06 -3.90 -0.20
C ARG A 52 -5.80 -2.58 -0.35
N PHE A 53 -5.15 -1.49 -0.06
CA PHE A 53 -5.67 -0.13 -0.26
C PHE A 53 -4.55 0.81 -0.74
N HIS A 54 -4.96 1.88 -1.41
CA HIS A 54 -4.03 2.91 -1.88
C HIS A 54 -3.54 3.81 -0.76
N GLY A 55 -2.44 4.50 -1.01
CA GLY A 55 -2.09 5.71 -0.29
C GLY A 55 -1.60 5.54 1.13
N ILE A 56 -0.83 4.48 1.42
CA ILE A 56 -0.21 4.30 2.74
C ILE A 56 0.75 5.45 3.09
N PHE A 57 1.31 6.13 2.08
CA PHE A 57 2.22 7.26 2.23
C PHE A 57 1.59 8.61 1.87
N ASP A 58 0.29 8.66 1.57
CA ASP A 58 -0.41 9.91 1.29
C ASP A 58 -0.26 10.91 2.43
N ASP A 59 -0.31 12.20 2.11
CA ASP A 59 -0.20 13.27 3.09
C ASP A 59 -1.27 13.17 4.20
N GLN A 60 -2.46 12.64 3.89
CA GLN A 60 -3.51 12.38 4.89
C GLN A 60 -3.07 11.39 5.99
N MET A 61 -2.18 10.47 5.65
CA MET A 61 -1.62 9.51 6.61
C MET A 61 -0.57 10.14 7.52
N SER A 62 -0.10 11.36 7.20
CA SER A 62 0.95 12.09 7.93
C SER A 62 2.24 11.26 8.12
N THR A 63 2.52 10.37 7.16
CA THR A 63 3.65 9.44 7.24
C THR A 63 5.00 10.14 7.10
N LEU A 64 5.04 11.19 6.27
CA LEU A 64 6.23 11.99 6.02
C LEU A 64 5.90 13.47 6.02
N LEU A 65 6.47 14.21 6.96
CA LEU A 65 6.22 15.63 7.12
C LEU A 65 7.51 16.43 6.93
N MET A 66 7.39 17.57 6.24
CA MET A 66 8.47 18.54 6.10
C MET A 66 8.53 19.45 7.32
N LYS A 67 9.66 19.46 8.03
CA LYS A 67 9.92 20.42 9.10
C LYS A 67 10.18 21.80 8.52
N LYS A 68 9.56 22.83 9.14
CA LYS A 68 9.78 24.23 8.79
C LYS A 68 10.14 25.02 10.05
N ASP A 69 11.05 25.97 9.90
CA ASP A 69 11.33 26.93 10.95
C ASP A 69 10.22 28.00 11.04
N HIS A 70 10.35 28.93 11.96
CA HIS A 70 9.38 30.01 12.18
C HIS A 70 9.32 31.02 11.00
N HIS A 71 10.28 30.99 10.08
CA HIS A 71 10.28 31.76 8.85
C HIS A 71 9.70 30.96 7.66
N GLY A 72 9.36 29.69 7.87
CA GLY A 72 8.85 28.79 6.82
C GLY A 72 9.93 28.08 6.01
N ASN A 73 11.20 28.21 6.36
CA ASN A 73 12.29 27.48 5.68
C ASN A 73 12.27 26.00 6.04
N GLU A 74 12.37 25.16 5.01
CA GLU A 74 12.42 23.70 5.17
C GLU A 74 13.81 23.26 5.65
N TYR A 75 13.88 22.44 6.71
CA TYR A 75 15.15 22.01 7.28
C TYR A 75 15.25 20.51 7.63
N GLY A 76 14.24 19.70 7.34
CA GLY A 76 14.31 18.27 7.58
C GLY A 76 12.97 17.54 7.41
N LEU A 77 13.03 16.22 7.54
CA LEU A 77 11.88 15.33 7.43
C LEU A 77 11.55 14.68 8.77
N VAL A 78 10.27 14.50 9.04
CA VAL A 78 9.75 13.70 10.16
C VAL A 78 9.06 12.49 9.59
N TYR A 79 9.44 11.32 10.05
CA TYR A 79 8.77 10.05 9.74
C TYR A 79 7.83 9.71 10.89
N ASN A 80 6.58 9.44 10.56
CA ASN A 80 5.54 9.11 11.54
C ASN A 80 4.67 7.98 11.03
N PHE A 81 4.69 6.85 11.72
CA PHE A 81 3.94 5.66 11.32
C PHE A 81 2.71 5.38 12.20
N SER A 82 2.34 6.31 13.11
CA SER A 82 1.26 6.09 14.08
C SER A 82 -0.08 5.75 13.46
N ASN A 83 -0.46 6.40 12.33
CA ASN A 83 -1.69 6.07 11.63
C ASN A 83 -1.61 4.71 10.94
N ILE A 84 -0.46 4.34 10.41
CA ILE A 84 -0.21 3.02 9.83
C ILE A 84 -0.30 1.95 10.91
N ASP A 85 0.36 2.16 12.05
CA ASP A 85 0.29 1.26 13.20
C ASP A 85 -1.15 1.03 13.64
N ASN A 86 -1.92 2.11 13.73
CA ASN A 86 -3.32 2.04 14.14
C ASN A 86 -4.16 1.17 13.17
N ILE A 87 -3.87 1.22 11.87
CA ILE A 87 -4.53 0.39 10.87
C ILE A 87 -4.04 -1.06 10.98
N PHE A 88 -2.74 -1.29 11.02
CA PHE A 88 -2.17 -2.64 11.00
C PHE A 88 -2.46 -3.40 12.29
N ASP A 89 -2.41 -2.73 13.45
CA ASP A 89 -2.84 -3.31 14.72
C ASP A 89 -4.31 -3.75 14.69
N PHE A 90 -5.17 -2.96 14.03
CA PHE A 90 -6.57 -3.34 13.83
C PHE A 90 -6.68 -4.57 12.92
N LEU A 91 -5.99 -4.59 11.78
CA LEU A 91 -6.03 -5.73 10.84
C LEU A 91 -5.59 -7.02 11.54
N LEU A 92 -4.45 -7.01 12.22
CA LEU A 92 -3.94 -8.19 12.93
C LEU A 92 -4.90 -8.65 14.04
N ARG A 93 -5.53 -7.72 14.74
CA ARG A 93 -6.50 -8.04 15.80
C ARG A 93 -7.72 -8.78 15.27
N ILE A 94 -8.15 -8.52 14.04
CA ILE A 94 -9.29 -9.22 13.42
C ILE A 94 -8.86 -10.45 12.60
N GLY A 95 -7.55 -10.80 12.56
CA GLY A 95 -7.04 -11.95 11.83
C GLY A 95 -6.69 -11.69 10.36
N MET A 96 -6.72 -10.44 9.92
CA MET A 96 -6.33 -10.03 8.57
C MET A 96 -4.89 -9.51 8.53
N LYS A 97 -4.31 -9.46 7.33
CA LYS A 97 -2.96 -8.96 7.08
C LYS A 97 -2.97 -7.85 6.03
N PRO A 98 -2.02 -6.89 6.10
CA PRO A 98 -1.91 -5.89 5.05
C PRO A 98 -1.25 -6.47 3.79
N PHE A 99 -1.78 -6.12 2.63
CA PHE A 99 -1.12 -6.16 1.34
C PHE A 99 -0.72 -4.71 1.03
N ILE A 100 0.54 -4.39 1.24
CA ILE A 100 1.04 -3.01 1.31
C ILE A 100 1.36 -2.49 -0.08
N GLU A 101 0.63 -1.49 -0.55
CA GLU A 101 0.96 -0.72 -1.74
C GLU A 101 1.84 0.47 -1.34
N LEU A 102 3.10 0.48 -1.78
CA LEU A 102 4.05 1.58 -1.54
C LEU A 102 3.71 2.77 -2.45
N GLY A 103 2.86 3.63 -1.98
CA GLY A 103 2.32 4.79 -2.67
C GLY A 103 1.28 5.52 -1.79
N PHE A 104 0.74 6.66 -2.21
CA PHE A 104 1.31 7.46 -3.30
C PHE A 104 2.49 8.30 -2.79
N MET A 105 2.99 9.24 -3.61
CA MET A 105 4.18 10.02 -3.25
C MET A 105 3.85 11.07 -2.18
N PRO A 106 4.51 11.07 -1.00
CA PRO A 106 4.34 12.18 -0.05
C PRO A 106 4.78 13.50 -0.66
N SER A 107 3.98 14.57 -0.51
CA SER A 107 4.31 15.89 -1.08
C SER A 107 5.67 16.43 -0.64
N ALA A 108 6.11 16.06 0.57
CA ALA A 108 7.42 16.45 1.11
C ALA A 108 8.60 16.02 0.22
N ILE A 109 8.48 14.92 -0.51
CA ILE A 109 9.52 14.38 -1.41
C ILE A 109 9.09 14.25 -2.86
N ALA A 110 7.89 14.70 -3.21
CA ALA A 110 7.38 14.68 -4.58
C ALA A 110 8.12 15.68 -5.48
N ARG A 111 8.39 15.29 -6.73
CA ARG A 111 9.00 16.17 -7.73
C ARG A 111 8.05 17.27 -8.21
N GLY A 112 6.75 16.99 -8.17
CA GLY A 112 5.70 17.89 -8.64
C GLY A 112 4.47 17.82 -7.73
N ASN A 113 3.42 18.50 -8.17
CA ASN A 113 2.17 18.68 -7.42
C ASN A 113 0.95 18.08 -8.12
N LYS A 114 1.14 17.21 -9.13
CA LYS A 114 0.02 16.60 -9.83
C LYS A 114 -0.60 15.52 -8.95
N THR A 115 -1.92 15.59 -8.76
CA THR A 115 -2.65 14.72 -7.86
C THR A 115 -3.84 14.08 -8.56
N ILE A 116 -4.32 12.97 -7.98
CA ILE A 116 -5.52 12.25 -8.38
C ILE A 116 -6.42 12.05 -7.15
N PHE A 117 -7.67 11.72 -7.40
CA PHE A 117 -8.71 11.49 -6.40
C PHE A 117 -9.06 12.74 -5.56
N HIS A 118 -10.17 12.66 -4.85
CA HIS A 118 -10.64 13.71 -3.95
C HIS A 118 -9.68 13.98 -2.78
N TYR A 119 -8.90 12.98 -2.38
CA TYR A 119 -7.90 13.08 -1.31
C TYR A 119 -6.52 13.53 -1.79
N LYS A 120 -6.40 13.95 -3.06
CA LYS A 120 -5.22 14.59 -3.64
C LYS A 120 -3.94 13.76 -3.54
N ALA A 121 -4.04 12.44 -3.78
CA ALA A 121 -2.88 11.56 -3.88
C ALA A 121 -1.89 12.06 -4.93
N ASN A 122 -0.64 12.32 -4.56
CA ASN A 122 0.38 12.84 -5.47
C ASN A 122 0.94 11.70 -6.33
N ILE A 123 0.84 11.86 -7.65
CA ILE A 123 1.19 10.84 -8.64
C ILE A 123 2.53 11.10 -9.35
N THR A 124 3.32 12.08 -8.87
CA THR A 124 4.61 12.41 -9.49
C THR A 124 5.74 11.54 -8.92
N PRO A 125 6.81 11.30 -9.70
CA PRO A 125 8.02 10.66 -9.17
C PRO A 125 8.62 11.44 -7.99
N PRO A 126 9.53 10.83 -7.22
CA PRO A 126 10.22 11.53 -6.14
C PRO A 126 11.18 12.60 -6.67
N LYS A 127 11.47 13.62 -5.88
CA LYS A 127 12.55 14.60 -6.13
C LYS A 127 13.90 13.90 -6.22
N SER A 128 14.09 12.89 -5.36
CA SER A 128 15.29 12.08 -5.25
C SER A 128 14.91 10.65 -4.87
N TYR A 129 15.49 9.70 -5.57
CA TYR A 129 15.27 8.28 -5.26
C TYR A 129 15.92 7.86 -3.95
N GLU A 130 16.91 8.60 -3.47
CA GLU A 130 17.54 8.41 -2.15
C GLU A 130 16.55 8.76 -1.03
N MET A 131 15.79 9.87 -1.18
CA MET A 131 14.74 10.26 -0.22
C MET A 131 13.60 9.22 -0.19
N TRP A 132 13.23 8.69 -1.34
CA TRP A 132 12.26 7.60 -1.44
C TRP A 132 12.78 6.32 -0.78
N ALA A 133 14.02 5.93 -1.09
CA ALA A 133 14.66 4.78 -0.47
C ALA A 133 14.71 4.90 1.05
N GLU A 134 15.01 6.08 1.57
CA GLU A 134 15.06 6.33 3.01
C GLU A 134 13.68 6.18 3.67
N LEU A 135 12.61 6.68 3.03
CA LEU A 135 11.24 6.46 3.51
C LEU A 135 10.90 4.96 3.55
N VAL A 136 11.14 4.25 2.45
CA VAL A 136 10.87 2.81 2.35
C VAL A 136 11.69 2.01 3.35
N ARG A 137 12.96 2.36 3.55
CA ARG A 137 13.84 1.73 4.53
C ARG A 137 13.30 1.91 5.96
N LYS A 138 13.06 3.16 6.36
CA LYS A 138 12.55 3.47 7.71
C LYS A 138 11.19 2.81 7.97
N PHE A 139 10.35 2.77 6.96
CA PHE A 139 9.05 2.10 7.06
C PHE A 139 9.23 0.59 7.27
N ALA A 140 10.04 -0.08 6.44
CA ALA A 140 10.26 -1.51 6.57
C ALA A 140 10.94 -1.89 7.90
N GLU A 141 11.94 -1.12 8.34
CA GLU A 141 12.59 -1.27 9.65
C GLU A 141 11.58 -1.12 10.79
N HIS A 142 10.74 -0.07 10.75
CA HIS A 142 9.69 0.14 11.74
C HIS A 142 8.72 -1.05 11.84
N LEU A 143 8.31 -1.61 10.70
CA LEU A 143 7.43 -2.78 10.69
C LEU A 143 8.11 -4.00 11.33
N LEU A 144 9.39 -4.23 11.05
CA LEU A 144 10.14 -5.32 11.68
C LEU A 144 10.31 -5.12 13.19
N ASP A 145 10.61 -3.90 13.61
CA ASP A 145 10.78 -3.55 15.03
C ASP A 145 9.46 -3.72 15.81
N ARG A 146 8.33 -3.40 15.19
CA ARG A 146 7.02 -3.44 15.83
C ARG A 146 6.37 -4.83 15.81
N TYR A 147 6.40 -5.50 14.67
CA TYR A 147 5.64 -6.75 14.46
C TYR A 147 6.52 -8.00 14.38
N GLY A 148 7.83 -7.83 14.26
CA GLY A 148 8.76 -8.93 14.11
C GLY A 148 8.79 -9.55 12.72
N ILE A 149 9.91 -10.20 12.39
CA ILE A 149 10.10 -10.78 11.05
C ILE A 149 9.12 -11.91 10.75
N GLU A 150 8.79 -12.73 11.75
CA GLU A 150 7.91 -13.88 11.55
C GLU A 150 6.50 -13.46 11.07
N GLU A 151 6.02 -12.31 11.49
CA GLU A 151 4.77 -11.74 11.01
C GLU A 151 4.96 -11.03 9.67
N VAL A 152 5.90 -10.08 9.58
CA VAL A 152 6.05 -9.20 8.41
C VAL A 152 6.48 -9.95 7.14
N LYS A 153 7.23 -11.05 7.24
CA LYS A 153 7.59 -11.89 6.08
C LYS A 153 6.37 -12.56 5.42
N THR A 154 5.23 -12.61 6.11
CA THR A 154 3.99 -13.11 5.54
C THR A 154 3.26 -12.07 4.69
N TRP A 155 3.57 -10.79 4.86
CA TRP A 155 2.96 -9.67 4.14
C TRP A 155 3.53 -9.51 2.74
N PHE A 156 2.85 -8.68 1.91
CA PHE A 156 3.30 -8.35 0.56
C PHE A 156 3.54 -6.85 0.46
N PHE A 157 4.63 -6.48 -0.23
CA PHE A 157 4.96 -5.10 -0.56
C PHE A 157 4.87 -4.94 -2.07
N GLU A 158 3.93 -4.15 -2.52
CA GLU A 158 3.70 -3.84 -3.92
C GLU A 158 4.21 -2.43 -4.23
N VAL A 159 4.96 -2.29 -5.32
CA VAL A 159 5.50 -0.99 -5.67
C VAL A 159 4.54 -0.26 -6.59
N TRP A 160 3.83 0.74 -6.01
CA TRP A 160 2.88 1.60 -6.70
C TRP A 160 1.59 0.91 -7.14
N ASN A 161 0.67 1.70 -7.75
CA ASN A 161 -0.58 1.25 -8.37
C ASN A 161 -0.66 1.69 -9.82
N GLU A 162 -0.97 0.77 -10.72
CA GLU A 162 -1.25 1.01 -12.15
C GLU A 162 -0.30 2.01 -12.83
N PRO A 163 1.04 1.81 -12.74
CA PRO A 163 2.02 2.78 -13.21
C PRO A 163 2.03 2.98 -14.73
N ASN A 164 1.33 2.11 -15.47
CA ASN A 164 1.14 2.23 -16.91
C ASN A 164 0.09 3.28 -17.30
N LEU A 165 -0.70 3.78 -16.34
CA LEU A 165 -1.69 4.82 -16.58
C LEU A 165 -1.12 6.20 -16.17
N PHE A 166 -1.13 7.15 -17.12
CA PHE A 166 -0.57 8.50 -16.93
C PHE A 166 -1.23 9.29 -15.80
N PHE A 167 -2.44 8.94 -15.42
CA PHE A 167 -3.17 9.55 -14.32
C PHE A 167 -2.96 8.86 -12.97
N PHE A 168 -2.19 7.74 -12.95
CA PHE A 168 -1.72 7.10 -11.71
C PHE A 168 -0.21 7.28 -11.50
N PHE A 169 0.58 7.43 -12.58
CA PHE A 169 2.00 7.74 -12.49
C PHE A 169 2.38 8.80 -13.52
N ASN A 170 2.63 10.01 -13.06
CA ASN A 170 3.03 11.15 -13.89
C ASN A 170 4.56 11.20 -14.08
N GLY A 171 5.11 10.13 -14.58
CA GLY A 171 6.51 9.93 -14.93
C GLY A 171 6.65 9.07 -16.17
N THR A 172 7.89 8.78 -16.57
CA THR A 172 8.18 7.85 -17.66
C THR A 172 8.22 6.40 -17.18
N LYS A 173 8.19 5.46 -18.11
CA LYS A 173 8.34 4.03 -17.84
C LYS A 173 9.66 3.73 -17.13
N GLU A 174 10.74 4.38 -17.56
CA GLU A 174 12.08 4.25 -17.00
C GLU A 174 12.12 4.76 -15.54
N GLU A 175 11.44 5.87 -15.27
CA GLU A 175 11.32 6.42 -13.93
C GLU A 175 10.56 5.47 -13.01
N TYR A 176 9.49 4.81 -13.50
CA TYR A 176 8.82 3.78 -12.73
C TYR A 176 9.73 2.57 -12.47
N PHE A 177 10.43 2.09 -13.48
CA PHE A 177 11.37 0.98 -13.29
C PHE A 177 12.46 1.33 -12.27
N LYS A 178 12.92 2.58 -12.27
CA LYS A 178 13.86 3.06 -11.24
C LYS A 178 13.23 3.07 -9.85
N LEU A 179 11.98 3.54 -9.75
CA LEU A 179 11.21 3.52 -8.48
C LEU A 179 11.09 2.08 -7.96
N TYR A 180 10.72 1.15 -8.83
CA TYR A 180 10.59 -0.26 -8.49
C TYR A 180 11.93 -0.86 -8.02
N GLU A 181 12.99 -0.68 -8.81
CA GLU A 181 14.33 -1.18 -8.47
C GLU A 181 14.79 -0.68 -7.10
N VAL A 182 14.67 0.62 -6.87
CA VAL A 182 15.07 1.25 -5.60
C VAL A 182 14.25 0.70 -4.44
N SER A 183 12.94 0.59 -4.59
CA SER A 183 12.04 0.05 -3.55
C SER A 183 12.38 -1.40 -3.23
N ALA A 184 12.49 -2.25 -4.26
CA ALA A 184 12.77 -3.67 -4.08
C ALA A 184 14.14 -3.91 -3.44
N ARG A 185 15.19 -3.22 -3.93
CA ARG A 185 16.54 -3.31 -3.34
C ARG A 185 16.57 -2.85 -1.89
N THR A 186 15.83 -1.79 -1.57
CA THR A 186 15.77 -1.24 -0.21
C THR A 186 15.11 -2.23 0.74
N ILE A 187 13.93 -2.76 0.38
CA ILE A 187 13.23 -3.75 1.19
C ILE A 187 14.08 -5.01 1.39
N LYS A 188 14.69 -5.52 0.33
CA LYS A 188 15.56 -6.72 0.40
C LYS A 188 16.84 -6.50 1.22
N LYS A 189 17.35 -5.27 1.29
CA LYS A 189 18.46 -4.91 2.18
C LYS A 189 18.05 -4.87 3.66
N VAL A 190 16.81 -4.45 3.96
CA VAL A 190 16.28 -4.48 5.32
C VAL A 190 16.12 -5.92 5.79
N HIS A 191 15.47 -6.77 4.98
CA HIS A 191 15.44 -8.21 5.25
C HIS A 191 15.16 -9.02 3.98
N PRO A 192 15.95 -10.07 3.67
CA PRO A 192 15.85 -10.82 2.42
C PRO A 192 14.54 -11.63 2.27
N GLU A 193 13.87 -11.98 3.36
CA GLU A 193 12.61 -12.74 3.33
C GLU A 193 11.39 -11.87 3.04
N LEU A 194 11.47 -10.53 3.11
CA LEU A 194 10.35 -9.66 2.78
C LEU A 194 9.95 -9.81 1.32
N LYS A 195 8.65 -9.97 1.07
CA LYS A 195 8.10 -10.22 -0.26
C LYS A 195 7.79 -8.89 -0.94
N VAL A 196 8.50 -8.57 -2.02
CA VAL A 196 8.25 -7.36 -2.80
C VAL A 196 7.93 -7.71 -4.24
N GLY A 197 6.96 -7.03 -4.82
CA GLY A 197 6.46 -7.29 -6.17
C GLY A 197 5.83 -6.09 -6.85
N GLY A 198 5.22 -6.35 -7.98
CA GLY A 198 4.64 -5.42 -8.96
C GLY A 198 5.14 -5.76 -10.36
N PRO A 199 4.82 -4.93 -11.37
CA PRO A 199 3.88 -3.82 -11.34
C PRO A 199 2.43 -4.30 -11.31
N ALA A 200 1.58 -3.60 -10.56
CA ALA A 200 0.14 -3.79 -10.64
C ALA A 200 -0.41 -2.96 -11.81
N THR A 201 -0.21 -3.44 -13.03
CA THR A 201 -0.67 -2.74 -14.22
C THR A 201 -2.17 -2.88 -14.39
N SER A 202 -2.82 -1.81 -14.86
CA SER A 202 -4.18 -1.87 -15.36
C SER A 202 -4.24 -2.54 -16.73
N CYS A 203 -5.47 -2.78 -17.24
CA CYS A 203 -5.69 -3.28 -18.60
C CYS A 203 -5.00 -2.40 -19.65
N ASN A 204 -4.52 -3.01 -20.72
CA ASN A 204 -3.99 -2.35 -21.92
C ASN A 204 -5.12 -1.91 -22.82
#